data_3610f76080096baf103e706f535e2e7e
#
_entry.id   3610f76080096baf103e706f535e2e7e
#
_cell.length_a   1.000
_cell.length_b   1.000
_cell.length_c   1.000
_cell.angle_alpha   90.00
_cell.angle_beta   90.00
_cell.angle_gamma   90.00
#
_symmetry.space_group_name_H-M   'P 1'
#
loop_
_entity.id
_entity.type
_entity.pdbx_description
1 polymer ?
#
loop_
_entity_poly.entity_id
_entity_poly.type
_entity_poly.pdbx_seq_one_letter_code
_entity_poly.pdbx_strand_id
1 'polypeptide(L)'
;MRREEVPMQTTRLIVVDDEPLFRELLCRTLSIEQGLQVVGVAGDGETAIRLAKQEKPDVVIMDIELPGKLDGIEAALQIKKERPQTGIVILSVHSERRYVTSLPLETIQGWAYLLKQTAPDLATVVRAIQGSKAGMVVLDPAVVSNLRPKQGSSVARLNPRHQEVLELLAQGYSNAAIAQLLKLSRKSVETYINAIYQELHLSHEQDIHARVKATLLYLEGSRSRQG
;
A
#
# COMPACT_ATOMS: atom_id res chain seq x y z
N MET A 1 -5.91 39.12 -11.05
CA MET A 1 -5.77 38.23 -9.88
C MET A 1 -4.92 37.07 -10.32
N ARG A 2 -3.65 37.01 -9.93
CA ARG A 2 -2.80 35.80 -10.13
C ARG A 2 -3.31 34.75 -9.14
N ARG A 3 -3.69 33.57 -9.64
CA ARG A 3 -3.91 32.42 -8.78
C ARG A 3 -2.56 32.09 -8.14
N GLU A 4 -2.45 32.22 -6.83
CA GLU A 4 -1.33 31.67 -6.08
C GLU A 4 -1.36 30.15 -6.32
N GLU A 5 -0.40 29.65 -7.08
CA GLU A 5 -0.14 28.22 -7.19
C GLU A 5 0.37 27.78 -5.82
N VAL A 6 -0.49 27.08 -5.07
CA VAL A 6 -0.07 26.38 -3.87
C VAL A 6 1.02 25.39 -4.31
N PRO A 7 2.25 25.49 -3.79
CA PRO A 7 3.31 24.58 -4.20
C PRO A 7 2.86 23.14 -3.91
N MET A 8 2.74 22.33 -4.96
CA MET A 8 2.45 20.90 -4.80
C MET A 8 3.57 20.28 -3.96
N GLN A 9 3.21 19.82 -2.78
CA GLN A 9 4.16 19.22 -1.85
C GLN A 9 4.74 17.96 -2.49
N THR A 10 6.00 18.03 -2.92
CA THR A 10 6.70 16.93 -3.56
C THR A 10 6.88 15.76 -2.60
N THR A 11 6.53 14.56 -3.02
CA THR A 11 6.72 13.33 -2.24
C THR A 11 8.14 12.81 -2.44
N ARG A 12 8.91 12.75 -1.36
CA ARG A 12 10.31 12.30 -1.32
C ARG A 12 10.38 10.78 -1.22
N LEU A 13 11.08 10.14 -2.17
CA LEU A 13 11.15 8.69 -2.29
C LEU A 13 12.59 8.18 -2.13
N ILE A 14 12.73 7.02 -1.48
CA ILE A 14 13.92 6.17 -1.61
C ILE A 14 13.50 4.92 -2.37
N VAL A 15 14.35 4.48 -3.31
CA VAL A 15 14.16 3.24 -4.06
C VAL A 15 15.25 2.25 -3.66
N VAL A 16 14.81 1.06 -3.22
CA VAL A 16 15.70 0.00 -2.74
C VAL A 16 15.41 -1.28 -3.51
N ASP A 17 16.41 -1.75 -4.24
CA ASP A 17 16.33 -2.98 -5.03
C ASP A 17 17.77 -3.43 -5.34
N ASP A 18 18.10 -4.69 -5.22
CA ASP A 18 19.44 -5.18 -5.48
C ASP A 18 19.75 -5.30 -6.99
N GLU A 19 18.71 -5.38 -7.83
CA GLU A 19 18.85 -5.46 -9.29
C GLU A 19 19.08 -4.07 -9.91
N PRO A 20 20.29 -3.73 -10.38
CA PRO A 20 20.62 -2.38 -10.81
C PRO A 20 19.76 -1.87 -11.98
N LEU A 21 19.43 -2.76 -12.93
CA LEU A 21 18.65 -2.38 -14.11
C LEU A 21 17.20 -2.05 -13.74
N PHE A 22 16.57 -2.88 -12.93
CA PHE A 22 15.20 -2.64 -12.46
C PHE A 22 15.13 -1.37 -11.61
N ARG A 23 16.07 -1.19 -10.70
CA ARG A 23 16.19 0.01 -9.87
C ARG A 23 16.34 1.29 -10.70
N GLU A 24 17.21 1.29 -11.72
CA GLU A 24 17.39 2.43 -12.62
C GLU A 24 16.11 2.74 -13.41
N LEU A 25 15.47 1.72 -13.97
CA LEU A 25 14.23 1.86 -14.73
C LEU A 25 13.13 2.47 -13.84
N LEU A 26 12.96 1.95 -12.62
CA LEU A 26 11.97 2.45 -11.67
C LEU A 26 12.25 3.90 -11.29
N CYS A 27 13.49 4.27 -10.99
CA CYS A 27 13.88 5.65 -10.69
C CYS A 27 13.57 6.59 -11.86
N ARG A 28 13.90 6.21 -13.09
CA ARG A 28 13.58 7.02 -14.28
C ARG A 28 12.08 7.21 -14.45
N THR A 29 11.32 6.12 -14.31
CA THR A 29 9.85 6.16 -14.43
C THR A 29 9.21 7.06 -13.36
N LEU A 30 9.65 6.97 -12.12
CA LEU A 30 9.15 7.81 -11.04
C LEU A 30 9.56 9.28 -11.17
N SER A 31 10.73 9.56 -11.77
CA SER A 31 11.22 10.93 -11.94
C SER A 31 10.45 11.74 -13.00
N ILE A 32 9.70 11.07 -13.88
CA ILE A 32 8.84 11.74 -14.88
C ILE A 32 7.49 12.16 -14.26
N GLU A 33 7.10 11.52 -13.15
CA GLU A 33 5.82 11.76 -12.50
C GLU A 33 5.84 13.05 -11.68
N GLN A 34 4.88 13.95 -11.96
CA GLN A 34 4.79 15.22 -11.25
C GLN A 34 4.50 15.00 -9.75
N GLY A 35 5.21 15.72 -8.91
CA GLY A 35 5.04 15.64 -7.46
C GLY A 35 5.77 14.48 -6.79
N LEU A 36 6.58 13.70 -7.52
CA LEU A 36 7.47 12.68 -6.97
C LEU A 36 8.95 13.11 -7.13
N GLN A 37 9.77 12.78 -6.14
CA GLN A 37 11.22 13.04 -6.16
C GLN A 37 11.96 11.86 -5.54
N VAL A 38 12.79 11.18 -6.32
CA VAL A 38 13.72 10.17 -5.80
C VAL A 38 14.90 10.91 -5.16
N VAL A 39 15.05 10.78 -3.84
CA VAL A 39 16.08 11.44 -3.04
C VAL A 39 17.20 10.50 -2.61
N GLY A 40 17.03 9.20 -2.81
CA GLY A 40 18.03 8.20 -2.47
C GLY A 40 17.77 6.88 -3.17
N VAL A 41 18.85 6.12 -3.35
CA VAL A 41 18.84 4.81 -4.01
C VAL A 41 19.74 3.86 -3.24
N ALA A 42 19.31 2.63 -3.00
CA ALA A 42 20.09 1.61 -2.29
C ALA A 42 19.97 0.25 -2.98
N GLY A 43 20.95 -0.62 -2.78
CA GLY A 43 20.93 -2.00 -3.23
C GLY A 43 20.89 -3.02 -2.09
N ASP A 44 20.80 -2.57 -0.84
CA ASP A 44 20.77 -3.40 0.35
C ASP A 44 20.02 -2.71 1.51
N GLY A 45 19.63 -3.49 2.52
CA GLY A 45 18.82 -3.03 3.64
C GLY A 45 19.54 -2.06 4.57
N GLU A 46 20.82 -2.26 4.83
CA GLU A 46 21.61 -1.41 5.73
C GLU A 46 21.80 0.00 5.13
N THR A 47 22.07 0.07 3.83
CA THR A 47 22.14 1.34 3.08
C THR A 47 20.80 2.04 3.06
N ALA A 48 19.70 1.30 2.88
CA ALA A 48 18.34 1.84 2.90
C ALA A 48 18.02 2.52 4.25
N ILE A 49 18.31 1.87 5.36
CA ILE A 49 18.10 2.40 6.73
C ILE A 49 18.91 3.69 6.92
N ARG A 50 20.20 3.68 6.54
CA ARG A 50 21.06 4.85 6.64
C ARG A 50 20.54 6.04 5.83
N LEU A 51 20.13 5.80 4.58
CA LEU A 51 19.55 6.83 3.72
C LEU A 51 18.21 7.34 4.26
N ALA A 52 17.35 6.47 4.76
CA ALA A 52 16.07 6.88 5.35
C ALA A 52 16.25 7.82 6.54
N LYS A 53 17.30 7.60 7.36
CA LYS A 53 17.66 8.49 8.47
C LYS A 53 18.17 9.85 7.99
N GLN A 54 18.98 9.89 6.93
CA GLN A 54 19.58 11.10 6.38
C GLN A 54 18.57 11.92 5.58
N GLU A 55 17.90 11.30 4.62
CA GLU A 55 17.04 11.96 3.65
C GLU A 55 15.61 12.19 4.14
N LYS A 56 15.20 11.51 5.21
CA LYS A 56 13.86 11.62 5.80
C LYS A 56 12.76 11.52 4.74
N PRO A 57 12.69 10.40 3.98
CA PRO A 57 11.72 10.24 2.91
C PRO A 57 10.29 10.18 3.43
N ASP A 58 9.34 10.55 2.57
CA ASP A 58 7.92 10.31 2.78
C ASP A 58 7.59 8.83 2.59
N VAL A 59 8.21 8.19 1.57
CA VAL A 59 7.97 6.79 1.21
C VAL A 59 9.27 6.10 0.82
N VAL A 60 9.41 4.85 1.23
CA VAL A 60 10.47 3.94 0.76
C VAL A 60 9.83 2.84 -0.07
N ILE A 61 10.29 2.69 -1.30
CA ILE A 61 9.98 1.55 -2.17
C ILE A 61 11.08 0.53 -1.93
N MET A 62 10.71 -0.70 -1.54
CA MET A 62 11.59 -1.68 -0.97
C MET A 62 11.37 -3.05 -1.60
N ASP A 63 12.39 -3.62 -2.21
CA ASP A 63 12.39 -5.04 -2.54
C ASP A 63 12.46 -5.90 -1.29
N ILE A 64 11.89 -7.08 -1.31
CA ILE A 64 11.97 -8.05 -0.21
C ILE A 64 13.33 -8.75 -0.23
N GLU A 65 13.76 -9.22 -1.40
CA GLU A 65 14.97 -10.02 -1.56
C GLU A 65 16.18 -9.12 -1.71
N LEU A 66 16.77 -8.71 -0.59
CA LEU A 66 17.96 -7.90 -0.57
C LEU A 66 19.17 -8.71 -0.07
N PRO A 67 20.37 -8.44 -0.60
CA PRO A 67 21.61 -9.02 -0.10
C PRO A 67 21.96 -8.42 1.27
N GLY A 68 22.75 -9.17 2.05
CA GLY A 68 23.26 -8.70 3.34
C GLY A 68 22.66 -9.44 4.51
N LYS A 69 22.57 -8.76 5.67
CA LYS A 69 22.09 -9.33 6.92
C LYS A 69 20.59 -9.14 7.14
N LEU A 70 20.00 -8.19 6.44
CA LEU A 70 18.60 -7.79 6.57
C LEU A 70 17.89 -7.97 5.24
N ASP A 71 16.76 -8.64 5.26
CA ASP A 71 15.84 -8.60 4.13
C ASP A 71 15.08 -7.26 4.08
N GLY A 72 14.33 -7.03 3.01
CA GLY A 72 13.62 -5.77 2.83
C GLY A 72 12.52 -5.53 3.86
N ILE A 73 11.89 -6.59 4.38
CA ILE A 73 10.86 -6.47 5.43
C ILE A 73 11.51 -6.06 6.75
N GLU A 74 12.62 -6.68 7.12
CA GLU A 74 13.37 -6.34 8.34
C GLU A 74 13.91 -4.91 8.27
N ALA A 75 14.47 -4.50 7.11
CA ALA A 75 14.93 -3.14 6.88
C ALA A 75 13.77 -2.13 6.99
N ALA A 76 12.62 -2.41 6.37
CA ALA A 76 11.44 -1.57 6.44
C ALA A 76 10.90 -1.44 7.87
N LEU A 77 10.90 -2.52 8.66
CA LEU A 77 10.52 -2.49 10.08
C LEU A 77 11.44 -1.58 10.91
N GLN A 78 12.75 -1.63 10.67
CA GLN A 78 13.69 -0.73 11.34
C GLN A 78 13.46 0.73 10.95
N ILE A 79 13.22 1.01 9.66
CA ILE A 79 12.87 2.35 9.18
C ILE A 79 11.58 2.85 9.87
N LYS A 80 10.53 2.02 9.92
CA LYS A 80 9.26 2.38 10.58
C LYS A 80 9.41 2.60 12.08
N LYS A 81 10.28 1.85 12.74
CA LYS A 81 10.56 2.03 14.18
C LYS A 81 11.16 3.42 14.48
N GLU A 82 12.09 3.89 13.64
CA GLU A 82 12.68 5.22 13.78
C GLU A 82 11.79 6.35 13.22
N ARG A 83 11.02 6.04 12.19
CA ARG A 83 10.18 6.97 11.44
C ARG A 83 8.79 6.39 11.14
N PRO A 84 7.87 6.35 12.11
CA PRO A 84 6.55 5.72 11.96
C PRO A 84 5.69 6.29 10.81
N GLN A 85 5.92 7.57 10.46
CA GLN A 85 5.19 8.26 9.40
C GLN A 85 5.62 7.84 7.98
N THR A 86 6.85 7.30 7.81
CA THR A 86 7.34 6.92 6.48
C THR A 86 6.49 5.78 5.91
N GLY A 87 5.90 5.99 4.74
CA GLY A 87 5.20 4.95 4.01
C GLY A 87 6.18 3.90 3.47
N ILE A 88 5.75 2.65 3.41
CA ILE A 88 6.54 1.55 2.84
C ILE A 88 5.77 0.95 1.67
N VAL A 89 6.41 0.86 0.51
CA VAL A 89 5.89 0.16 -0.66
C VAL A 89 6.79 -1.04 -0.91
N ILE A 90 6.36 -2.22 -0.53
CA ILE A 90 7.07 -3.46 -0.84
C ILE A 90 6.86 -3.79 -2.33
N LEU A 91 7.95 -4.07 -3.03
CA LEU A 91 7.96 -4.68 -4.36
C LEU A 91 8.47 -6.12 -4.24
N SER A 92 7.72 -7.08 -4.80
CA SER A 92 8.07 -8.49 -4.71
C SER A 92 7.84 -9.21 -6.04
N VAL A 93 8.66 -10.18 -6.37
CA VAL A 93 8.40 -11.12 -7.47
C VAL A 93 7.34 -12.16 -7.09
N HIS A 94 7.05 -12.29 -5.79
CA HIS A 94 6.18 -13.33 -5.25
C HIS A 94 4.73 -12.85 -5.12
N SER A 95 3.84 -13.47 -5.89
CA SER A 95 2.39 -13.29 -5.74
C SER A 95 1.79 -14.13 -4.62
N GLU A 96 2.61 -14.97 -3.96
CA GLU A 96 2.16 -15.93 -2.98
C GLU A 96 1.65 -15.24 -1.72
N ARG A 97 0.51 -15.71 -1.27
CA ARG A 97 -0.22 -15.26 -0.09
C ARG A 97 0.63 -15.17 1.18
N ARG A 98 1.62 -16.09 1.34
CA ARG A 98 2.50 -16.15 2.52
C ARG A 98 3.27 -14.85 2.75
N TYR A 99 3.72 -14.17 1.69
CA TYR A 99 4.49 -12.92 1.82
C TYR A 99 3.61 -11.74 2.25
N VAL A 100 2.38 -11.66 1.74
CA VAL A 100 1.43 -10.64 2.20
C VAL A 100 1.02 -10.89 3.65
N THR A 101 0.93 -12.15 4.07
CA THR A 101 0.59 -12.52 5.44
C THR A 101 1.76 -12.39 6.42
N SER A 102 3.00 -12.26 5.94
CA SER A 102 4.18 -11.94 6.77
C SER A 102 4.29 -10.46 7.12
N LEU A 103 3.48 -9.58 6.46
CA LEU A 103 3.46 -8.17 6.83
C LEU A 103 3.07 -7.99 8.31
N PRO A 104 3.71 -7.07 9.02
CA PRO A 104 3.47 -6.84 10.44
C PRO A 104 2.11 -6.19 10.67
N LEU A 105 1.06 -6.98 10.93
CA LEU A 105 -0.32 -6.49 11.04
C LEU A 105 -0.50 -5.41 12.11
N GLU A 106 0.27 -5.46 13.20
CA GLU A 106 0.21 -4.48 14.28
C GLU A 106 0.74 -3.09 13.85
N THR A 107 1.63 -3.05 12.87
CA THR A 107 2.28 -1.81 12.38
C THR A 107 2.07 -1.59 10.87
N ILE A 108 1.07 -2.26 10.29
CA ILE A 108 0.83 -2.26 8.83
C ILE A 108 0.38 -0.91 8.27
N GLN A 109 0.00 0.04 9.12
CA GLN A 109 -0.40 1.36 8.66
C GLN A 109 0.69 2.01 7.81
N GLY A 110 0.31 2.43 6.59
CA GLY A 110 1.23 3.01 5.64
C GLY A 110 2.09 1.98 4.89
N TRP A 111 1.65 0.73 4.83
CA TRP A 111 2.30 -0.28 3.99
C TRP A 111 1.51 -0.53 2.70
N ALA A 112 2.25 -0.68 1.62
CA ALA A 112 1.72 -1.19 0.36
C ALA A 112 2.49 -2.45 -0.04
N TYR A 113 1.81 -3.38 -0.71
CA TYR A 113 2.41 -4.58 -1.28
C TYR A 113 2.06 -4.67 -2.76
N LEU A 114 3.06 -4.55 -3.62
CA LEU A 114 2.94 -4.66 -5.07
C LEU A 114 3.83 -5.77 -5.60
N LEU A 115 3.46 -6.31 -6.74
CA LEU A 115 4.27 -7.25 -7.49
C LEU A 115 5.18 -6.52 -8.47
N LYS A 116 6.45 -6.95 -8.61
CA LYS A 116 7.39 -6.37 -9.59
C LYS A 116 6.84 -6.41 -11.02
N GLN A 117 6.06 -7.44 -11.37
CA GLN A 117 5.36 -7.54 -12.66
C GLN A 117 4.28 -6.47 -12.87
N THR A 118 3.76 -5.87 -11.81
CA THR A 118 2.79 -4.76 -11.85
C THR A 118 3.48 -3.38 -11.89
N ALA A 119 4.77 -3.32 -11.56
CA ALA A 119 5.54 -2.06 -11.53
C ALA A 119 5.55 -1.28 -12.88
N PRO A 120 5.41 -1.89 -14.07
CA PRO A 120 5.22 -1.15 -15.32
C PRO A 120 3.93 -0.33 -15.38
N ASP A 121 2.89 -0.67 -14.61
CA ASP A 121 1.71 0.17 -14.43
C ASP A 121 1.99 1.30 -13.43
N LEU A 122 2.49 2.40 -13.92
CA LEU A 122 2.86 3.56 -13.11
C LEU A 122 1.68 4.07 -12.26
N ALA A 123 0.45 4.01 -12.75
CA ALA A 123 -0.72 4.45 -12.00
C ALA A 123 -0.92 3.64 -10.72
N THR A 124 -0.67 2.33 -10.77
CA THR A 124 -0.72 1.46 -9.60
C THR A 124 0.41 1.77 -8.61
N VAL A 125 1.63 2.02 -9.09
CA VAL A 125 2.76 2.40 -8.22
C VAL A 125 2.51 3.75 -7.56
N VAL A 126 2.05 4.75 -8.31
CA VAL A 126 1.70 6.08 -7.77
C VAL A 126 0.60 5.99 -6.72
N ARG A 127 -0.44 5.19 -6.98
CA ARG A 127 -1.51 4.94 -6.00
C ARG A 127 -0.97 4.31 -4.70
N ALA A 128 -0.06 3.36 -4.80
CA ALA A 128 0.58 2.74 -3.65
C ALA A 128 1.44 3.74 -2.86
N ILE A 129 2.22 4.58 -3.55
CA ILE A 129 3.01 5.64 -2.93
C ILE A 129 2.11 6.63 -2.18
N GLN A 130 1.07 7.13 -2.84
CA GLN A 130 0.14 8.10 -2.22
C GLN A 130 -0.63 7.46 -1.06
N GLY A 131 -1.08 6.22 -1.22
CA GLY A 131 -1.78 5.48 -0.18
C GLY A 131 -0.92 5.23 1.05
N SER A 132 0.31 4.74 0.86
CA SER A 132 1.22 4.47 1.97
C SER A 132 1.63 5.76 2.70
N LYS A 133 1.90 6.86 1.97
CA LYS A 133 2.14 8.19 2.55
C LYS A 133 0.97 8.67 3.40
N ALA A 134 -0.26 8.39 2.97
CA ALA A 134 -1.49 8.74 3.70
C ALA A 134 -1.81 7.77 4.86
N GLY A 135 -0.95 6.80 5.16
CA GLY A 135 -1.16 5.81 6.23
C GLY A 135 -2.13 4.68 5.84
N MET A 136 -2.55 4.58 4.59
CA MET A 136 -3.41 3.49 4.12
C MET A 136 -2.63 2.21 3.88
N VAL A 137 -3.32 1.08 3.90
CA VAL A 137 -2.81 -0.20 3.39
C VAL A 137 -3.25 -0.34 1.94
N VAL A 138 -2.31 -0.67 1.06
CA VAL A 138 -2.56 -0.85 -0.38
C VAL A 138 -2.03 -2.19 -0.83
N LEU A 139 -2.89 -2.98 -1.48
CA LEU A 139 -2.54 -4.29 -2.01
C LEU A 139 -2.58 -4.29 -3.54
N ASP A 140 -1.66 -5.05 -4.13
CA ASP A 140 -1.65 -5.30 -5.56
C ASP A 140 -2.99 -5.89 -6.03
N PRO A 141 -3.56 -5.41 -7.15
CA PRO A 141 -4.80 -5.98 -7.70
C PRO A 141 -4.73 -7.48 -7.95
N ALA A 142 -3.60 -8.00 -8.41
CA ALA A 142 -3.41 -9.43 -8.62
C ALA A 142 -3.36 -10.23 -7.32
N VAL A 143 -2.85 -9.62 -6.24
CA VAL A 143 -2.92 -10.21 -4.90
C VAL A 143 -4.35 -10.24 -4.40
N VAL A 144 -5.08 -9.13 -4.52
CA VAL A 144 -6.49 -9.03 -4.10
C VAL A 144 -7.37 -10.03 -4.84
N SER A 145 -7.22 -10.17 -6.15
CA SER A 145 -8.02 -11.13 -6.96
C SER A 145 -7.81 -12.59 -6.56
N ASN A 146 -6.66 -12.91 -5.97
CA ASN A 146 -6.33 -14.25 -5.47
C ASN A 146 -6.78 -14.47 -4.00
N LEU A 147 -7.18 -13.40 -3.31
CA LEU A 147 -7.72 -13.47 -1.95
C LEU A 147 -9.22 -13.76 -2.01
N ARG A 148 -9.63 -14.96 -1.59
CA ARG A 148 -11.05 -15.30 -1.45
C ARG A 148 -11.43 -15.33 0.02
N PRO A 149 -12.48 -14.61 0.44
CA PRO A 149 -12.97 -14.70 1.81
C PRO A 149 -13.36 -16.14 2.15
N LYS A 150 -12.90 -16.63 3.29
CA LYS A 150 -13.28 -17.97 3.78
C LYS A 150 -14.72 -17.96 4.23
N GLN A 151 -15.39 -19.09 4.00
CA GLN A 151 -16.70 -19.34 4.59
C GLN A 151 -16.65 -19.12 6.13
N GLY A 152 -17.59 -18.33 6.64
CA GLY A 152 -17.66 -18.00 8.05
C GLY A 152 -16.85 -16.76 8.49
N SER A 153 -15.98 -16.18 7.66
CA SER A 153 -15.34 -14.90 7.98
C SER A 153 -16.35 -13.75 7.97
N SER A 154 -16.05 -12.67 8.71
CA SER A 154 -16.90 -11.45 8.71
C SER A 154 -17.04 -10.88 7.29
N VAL A 155 -15.97 -10.94 6.49
CA VAL A 155 -15.97 -10.47 5.10
C VAL A 155 -16.83 -11.33 4.19
N ALA A 156 -16.88 -12.65 4.40
CA ALA A 156 -17.74 -13.54 3.60
C ALA A 156 -19.24 -13.33 3.84
N ARG A 157 -19.62 -12.68 4.94
CA ARG A 157 -21.02 -12.33 5.25
C ARG A 157 -21.47 -11.05 4.57
N LEU A 158 -20.55 -10.22 4.12
CA LEU A 158 -20.86 -9.03 3.34
C LEU A 158 -21.60 -9.42 2.06
N ASN A 159 -22.57 -8.61 1.63
CA ASN A 159 -23.19 -8.84 0.34
C ASN A 159 -22.17 -8.64 -0.82
N PRO A 160 -22.42 -9.20 -2.02
CA PRO A 160 -21.47 -9.14 -3.13
C PRO A 160 -21.03 -7.72 -3.49
N ARG A 161 -21.92 -6.74 -3.38
CA ARG A 161 -21.62 -5.33 -3.68
C ARG A 161 -20.70 -4.70 -2.65
N HIS A 162 -20.87 -5.04 -1.38
CA HIS A 162 -19.97 -4.59 -0.31
C HIS A 162 -18.59 -5.25 -0.44
N GLN A 163 -18.51 -6.52 -0.83
CA GLN A 163 -17.25 -7.20 -1.09
C GLN A 163 -16.49 -6.51 -2.23
N GLU A 164 -17.14 -6.20 -3.35
CA GLU A 164 -16.56 -5.50 -4.49
C GLU A 164 -16.00 -4.11 -4.10
N VAL A 165 -16.74 -3.35 -3.30
CA VAL A 165 -16.26 -2.06 -2.77
C VAL A 165 -15.06 -2.27 -1.83
N LEU A 166 -15.09 -3.28 -0.96
CA LEU A 166 -14.00 -3.59 -0.03
C LEU A 166 -12.71 -4.03 -0.76
N GLU A 167 -12.83 -4.78 -1.86
CA GLU A 167 -11.71 -5.14 -2.72
C GLU A 167 -11.02 -3.91 -3.31
N LEU A 168 -11.79 -2.95 -3.82
CA LEU A 168 -11.24 -1.69 -4.34
C LEU A 168 -10.65 -0.81 -3.23
N LEU A 169 -11.24 -0.83 -2.03
CA LEU A 169 -10.66 -0.19 -0.84
C LEU A 169 -9.29 -0.78 -0.51
N ALA A 170 -9.15 -2.11 -0.54
CA ALA A 170 -7.91 -2.81 -0.27
C ALA A 170 -6.82 -2.53 -1.32
N GLN A 171 -7.22 -2.25 -2.56
CA GLN A 171 -6.33 -1.82 -3.64
C GLN A 171 -5.95 -0.33 -3.55
N GLY A 172 -6.40 0.40 -2.52
CA GLY A 172 -6.05 1.80 -2.28
C GLY A 172 -6.81 2.83 -3.12
N TYR A 173 -7.90 2.44 -3.82
CA TYR A 173 -8.70 3.39 -4.59
C TYR A 173 -9.41 4.41 -3.69
N SER A 174 -9.40 5.68 -4.06
CA SER A 174 -10.21 6.71 -3.41
C SER A 174 -11.71 6.50 -3.66
N ASN A 175 -12.58 7.07 -2.83
CA ASN A 175 -14.02 6.99 -3.01
C ASN A 175 -14.47 7.51 -4.39
N ALA A 176 -13.80 8.54 -4.91
CA ALA A 176 -14.06 9.09 -6.24
C ALA A 176 -13.70 8.09 -7.35
N ALA A 177 -12.54 7.42 -7.24
CA ALA A 177 -12.10 6.41 -8.19
C ALA A 177 -13.00 5.16 -8.15
N ILE A 178 -13.41 4.70 -6.95
CA ILE A 178 -14.37 3.61 -6.77
C ILE A 178 -15.70 3.96 -7.45
N ALA A 179 -16.19 5.19 -7.26
CA ALA A 179 -17.43 5.66 -7.91
C ALA A 179 -17.34 5.58 -9.42
N GLN A 180 -16.23 6.00 -10.02
CA GLN A 180 -15.99 5.90 -11.47
C GLN A 180 -15.95 4.45 -11.95
N LEU A 181 -15.16 3.59 -11.29
CA LEU A 181 -14.99 2.19 -11.65
C LEU A 181 -16.32 1.41 -11.60
N LEU A 182 -17.13 1.66 -10.57
CA LEU A 182 -18.39 0.95 -10.33
C LEU A 182 -19.60 1.65 -10.98
N LYS A 183 -19.40 2.76 -11.68
CA LYS A 183 -20.45 3.60 -12.30
C LYS A 183 -21.52 4.03 -11.27
N LEU A 184 -21.05 4.49 -10.11
CA LEU A 184 -21.86 4.96 -8.99
C LEU A 184 -21.68 6.45 -8.73
N SER A 185 -22.55 7.04 -7.92
CA SER A 185 -22.30 8.34 -7.32
C SER A 185 -21.29 8.22 -6.16
N ARG A 186 -20.51 9.28 -5.91
CA ARG A 186 -19.61 9.32 -4.75
C ARG A 186 -20.36 9.11 -3.43
N LYS A 187 -21.57 9.69 -3.33
CA LYS A 187 -22.45 9.51 -2.15
C LYS A 187 -22.85 8.06 -1.95
N SER A 188 -23.14 7.33 -3.03
CA SER A 188 -23.46 5.89 -2.95
C SER A 188 -22.28 5.08 -2.42
N VAL A 189 -21.05 5.38 -2.90
CA VAL A 189 -19.83 4.72 -2.41
C VAL A 189 -19.61 5.00 -0.93
N GLU A 190 -19.78 6.24 -0.49
CA GLU A 190 -19.69 6.61 0.93
C GLU A 190 -20.72 5.85 1.78
N THR A 191 -21.94 5.69 1.27
CA THR A 191 -22.99 4.89 1.94
C THR A 191 -22.59 3.42 2.05
N TYR A 192 -22.04 2.82 0.98
CA TYR A 192 -21.56 1.43 1.04
C TYR A 192 -20.39 1.25 2.00
N ILE A 193 -19.43 2.18 2.01
CA ILE A 193 -18.29 2.14 2.93
C ILE A 193 -18.77 2.20 4.38
N ASN A 194 -19.70 3.10 4.70
CA ASN A 194 -20.28 3.19 6.04
C ASN A 194 -21.00 1.91 6.44
N ALA A 195 -21.78 1.31 5.53
CA ALA A 195 -22.43 0.04 5.77
C ALA A 195 -21.42 -1.10 6.02
N ILE A 196 -20.36 -1.18 5.21
CA ILE A 196 -19.25 -2.13 5.42
C ILE A 196 -18.63 -1.95 6.82
N TYR A 197 -18.33 -0.71 7.22
CA TYR A 197 -17.77 -0.44 8.54
C TYR A 197 -18.71 -0.85 9.68
N GLN A 198 -20.01 -0.64 9.51
CA GLN A 198 -21.03 -1.11 10.48
C GLN A 198 -21.08 -2.64 10.56
N GLU A 199 -21.14 -3.34 9.40
CA GLU A 199 -21.18 -4.80 9.35
C GLU A 199 -19.91 -5.45 9.90
N LEU A 200 -18.76 -4.77 9.75
CA LEU A 200 -17.46 -5.19 10.28
C LEU A 200 -17.18 -4.66 11.71
N HIS A 201 -18.14 -3.97 12.35
CA HIS A 201 -18.01 -3.38 13.68
C HIS A 201 -16.91 -2.34 13.82
N LEU A 202 -16.66 -1.54 12.78
CA LEU A 202 -15.62 -0.50 12.71
C LEU A 202 -16.16 0.93 12.83
N SER A 203 -17.45 1.12 13.11
CA SER A 203 -18.16 2.41 13.03
C SER A 203 -17.72 3.47 14.06
N HIS A 204 -16.93 3.09 15.07
CA HIS A 204 -16.41 4.00 16.10
C HIS A 204 -14.96 4.44 15.87
N GLU A 205 -14.35 4.00 14.77
CA GLU A 205 -12.96 4.31 14.43
C GLU A 205 -12.89 5.59 13.59
N GLN A 206 -11.74 6.27 13.65
CA GLN A 206 -11.44 7.35 12.68
C GLN A 206 -11.35 6.75 11.26
N ASP A 207 -11.76 7.50 10.24
CA ASP A 207 -11.89 7.01 8.86
C ASP A 207 -10.65 6.27 8.33
N ILE A 208 -9.44 6.79 8.59
CA ILE A 208 -8.19 6.11 8.17
C ILE A 208 -8.02 4.79 8.91
N HIS A 209 -8.28 4.76 10.21
CA HIS A 209 -8.16 3.53 11.00
C HIS A 209 -9.22 2.50 10.61
N ALA A 210 -10.46 2.93 10.36
CA ALA A 210 -11.52 2.05 9.88
C ALA A 210 -11.18 1.44 8.53
N ARG A 211 -10.62 2.23 7.60
CA ARG A 211 -10.18 1.75 6.28
C ARG A 211 -9.05 0.74 6.37
N VAL A 212 -8.03 1.02 7.18
CA VAL A 212 -6.92 0.09 7.44
C VAL A 212 -7.45 -1.21 8.05
N LYS A 213 -8.29 -1.13 9.09
CA LYS A 213 -8.88 -2.31 9.73
C LYS A 213 -9.76 -3.12 8.79
N ALA A 214 -10.54 -2.48 7.93
CA ALA A 214 -11.34 -3.18 6.92
C ALA A 214 -10.47 -3.97 5.95
N THR A 215 -9.35 -3.36 5.49
CA THR A 215 -8.36 -4.04 4.63
C THR A 215 -7.68 -5.20 5.36
N LEU A 216 -7.36 -5.03 6.65
CA LEU A 216 -6.81 -6.11 7.48
C LEU A 216 -7.79 -7.27 7.64
N LEU A 217 -9.05 -6.98 7.95
CA LEU A 217 -10.09 -8.01 8.04
C LEU A 217 -10.30 -8.74 6.71
N TYR A 218 -10.16 -8.04 5.58
CA TYR A 218 -10.18 -8.64 4.26
C TYR A 218 -9.01 -9.61 4.08
N LEU A 219 -7.78 -9.22 4.46
CA LEU A 219 -6.60 -10.08 4.45
C LEU A 219 -6.74 -11.28 5.39
N GLU A 220 -7.14 -11.06 6.63
CA GLU A 220 -7.32 -12.09 7.65
C GLU A 220 -8.45 -13.06 7.31
N GLY A 221 -9.58 -12.51 6.90
CA GLY A 221 -10.75 -13.29 6.46
C GLY A 221 -10.43 -14.20 5.27
N SER A 222 -9.36 -13.89 4.56
CA SER A 222 -8.83 -14.68 3.46
C SER A 222 -7.68 -15.63 3.87
N ARG A 223 -7.14 -15.61 5.11
CA ARG A 223 -6.06 -16.49 5.59
C ARG A 223 -6.53 -17.93 5.76
N SER A 224 -5.80 -18.92 5.22
CA SER A 224 -5.95 -20.32 5.63
C SER A 224 -5.33 -20.47 7.03
N ARG A 225 -6.05 -21.04 8.00
CA ARG A 225 -5.39 -21.69 9.12
C ARG A 225 -4.55 -22.81 8.51
N GLN A 226 -3.22 -22.69 8.59
CA GLN A 226 -2.37 -23.86 8.47
C GLN A 226 -2.66 -24.69 9.71
N GLY A 227 -3.27 -25.85 9.52
CA GLY A 227 -3.34 -26.89 10.51
C GLY A 227 -1.98 -27.56 10.65
#